data_e84602af50054143fdc22ee173cc47a9
#
_entry.id   e84602af50054143fdc22ee173cc47a9
#
_cell.length_a   1.000
_cell.length_b   1.000
_cell.length_c   1.000
_cell.angle_alpha   90.00
_cell.angle_beta   90.00
_cell.angle_gamma   90.00
#
_symmetry.space_group_name_H-M   'P 1'
#
loop_
_entity.id
_entity.type
_entity.pdbx_description
1 polymer ?
#
loop_
_entity_poly.entity_id
_entity_poly.type
_entity_poly.pdbx_seq_one_letter_code
_entity_poly.pdbx_strand_id
1 'polypeptide(L)'
;MTSKIFIKNVEHESAVKHVTGRAIYTDDISEPRNLLHAAIGFSPVSKGIIERMDFSEVFNSDGVIDVITEKDIEGQNDVGPIFKGDKIFTSKKIEYHGQPIFAVIASSTKLARQALLKVKLTIKKQKPILTIEDAIKKKSFVLKSKTIKKGKSSAAIANSKHRLSGDLECGGQDHFYLEGQI
;
A
#
# COMPACT_ATOMS: atom_id res chain seq x y z
N MET A 1 -6.25 -47.08 15.22
CA MET A 1 -7.45 -46.33 15.60
C MET A 1 -7.39 -44.99 14.91
N THR A 2 -8.15 -44.81 13.83
CA THR A 2 -8.25 -43.53 13.11
C THR A 2 -9.21 -42.64 13.87
N SER A 3 -8.69 -41.61 14.50
CA SER A 3 -9.53 -40.58 15.12
C SER A 3 -10.35 -39.88 14.04
N LYS A 4 -11.66 -40.13 14.01
CA LYS A 4 -12.60 -39.33 13.22
C LYS A 4 -12.56 -37.91 13.77
N ILE A 5 -11.91 -36.99 13.06
CA ILE A 5 -12.05 -35.56 13.32
C ILE A 5 -13.47 -35.18 12.89
N PHE A 6 -14.36 -35.04 13.85
CA PHE A 6 -15.69 -34.46 13.62
C PHE A 6 -15.50 -32.97 13.42
N ILE A 7 -15.47 -32.54 12.16
CA ILE A 7 -15.63 -31.12 11.82
C ILE A 7 -17.09 -30.81 12.08
N LYS A 8 -17.39 -30.24 13.25
CA LYS A 8 -18.71 -29.68 13.51
C LYS A 8 -18.83 -28.45 12.60
N ASN A 9 -19.78 -28.47 11.68
CA ASN A 9 -20.13 -27.25 10.93
C ASN A 9 -20.58 -26.20 11.93
N VAL A 10 -19.72 -25.27 12.25
CA VAL A 10 -20.06 -24.10 13.05
C VAL A 10 -20.39 -23.00 12.07
N GLU A 11 -21.59 -22.47 12.15
CA GLU A 11 -21.97 -21.31 11.34
C GLU A 11 -21.11 -20.11 11.73
N HIS A 12 -20.71 -19.33 10.75
CA HIS A 12 -20.02 -18.07 10.99
C HIS A 12 -20.93 -17.13 11.77
N GLU A 13 -20.47 -16.55 12.87
CA GLU A 13 -21.26 -15.73 13.78
C GLU A 13 -22.00 -14.55 13.12
N SER A 14 -21.46 -14.04 12.03
CA SER A 14 -22.03 -12.94 11.24
C SER A 14 -22.84 -13.40 10.02
N ALA A 15 -22.93 -14.72 9.74
CA ALA A 15 -23.57 -15.23 8.52
C ALA A 15 -25.00 -14.72 8.35
N VAL A 16 -25.81 -14.77 9.41
CA VAL A 16 -27.19 -14.27 9.40
C VAL A 16 -27.26 -12.78 9.06
N LYS A 17 -26.35 -11.98 9.58
CA LYS A 17 -26.31 -10.53 9.29
C LYS A 17 -26.05 -10.27 7.81
N HIS A 18 -25.09 -11.02 7.20
CA HIS A 18 -24.76 -10.86 5.78
C HIS A 18 -25.92 -11.26 4.88
N VAL A 19 -26.54 -12.41 5.10
CA VAL A 19 -27.64 -12.89 4.23
C VAL A 19 -28.96 -12.14 4.43
N THR A 20 -29.15 -11.46 5.54
CA THR A 20 -30.35 -10.66 5.85
C THR A 20 -30.17 -9.15 5.55
N GLY A 21 -28.99 -8.71 5.09
CA GLY A 21 -28.68 -7.31 4.86
C GLY A 21 -28.56 -6.47 6.14
N ARG A 22 -28.32 -7.11 7.29
CA ARG A 22 -28.15 -6.44 8.59
C ARG A 22 -26.68 -6.26 9.00
N ALA A 23 -25.74 -6.72 8.18
CA ALA A 23 -24.33 -6.46 8.41
C ALA A 23 -24.08 -4.96 8.27
N ILE A 24 -23.40 -4.40 9.25
CA ILE A 24 -22.99 -2.98 9.26
C ILE A 24 -21.51 -2.95 8.91
N TYR A 25 -21.18 -2.26 7.83
CA TYR A 25 -19.81 -1.97 7.40
C TYR A 25 -19.41 -0.58 7.88
N THR A 26 -18.13 -0.25 7.77
CA THR A 26 -17.62 1.06 8.21
C THR A 26 -18.36 2.22 7.55
N ASP A 27 -18.67 2.11 6.26
CA ASP A 27 -19.40 3.15 5.50
C ASP A 27 -20.87 3.29 5.90
N ASP A 28 -21.45 2.32 6.62
CA ASP A 28 -22.83 2.36 7.14
C ASP A 28 -22.92 3.06 8.50
N ILE A 29 -21.79 3.33 9.14
CA ILE A 29 -21.75 3.98 10.46
C ILE A 29 -22.02 5.47 10.27
N SER A 30 -23.01 5.99 11.01
CA SER A 30 -23.35 7.41 10.96
C SER A 30 -22.17 8.27 11.40
N GLU A 31 -21.78 9.23 10.57
CA GLU A 31 -20.69 10.16 10.88
C GLU A 31 -21.01 10.99 12.14
N PRO A 32 -20.05 11.12 13.08
CA PRO A 32 -20.18 12.00 14.22
C PRO A 32 -20.33 13.47 13.77
N ARG A 33 -20.98 14.28 14.58
CA ARG A 33 -21.00 15.73 14.35
C ARG A 33 -19.57 16.25 14.43
N ASN A 34 -19.20 17.15 13.51
CA ASN A 34 -17.86 17.77 13.41
C ASN A 34 -16.75 16.76 13.04
N LEU A 35 -17.08 15.68 12.37
CA LEU A 35 -16.07 14.80 11.77
C LEU A 35 -15.21 15.60 10.79
N LEU A 36 -13.91 15.42 10.87
CA LEU A 36 -12.96 15.95 9.89
C LEU A 36 -12.64 14.87 8.85
N HIS A 37 -12.42 15.32 7.62
CA HIS A 37 -12.17 14.45 6.49
C HIS A 37 -10.76 14.68 5.96
N ALA A 38 -10.07 13.60 5.63
CA ALA A 38 -8.73 13.62 5.09
C ALA A 38 -8.72 13.28 3.60
N ALA A 39 -7.94 14.01 2.82
CA ALA A 39 -7.59 13.65 1.45
C ALA A 39 -6.07 13.49 1.35
N ILE A 40 -5.62 12.29 0.97
CA ILE A 40 -4.19 11.97 0.88
C ILE A 40 -3.62 12.44 -0.45
N GLY A 41 -2.51 13.19 -0.38
CA GLY A 41 -1.71 13.59 -1.53
C GLY A 41 -0.67 12.54 -1.86
N PHE A 42 -0.78 11.99 -3.08
CA PHE A 42 0.09 10.92 -3.56
C PHE A 42 1.14 11.44 -4.55
N SER A 43 2.23 10.70 -4.66
CA SER A 43 3.25 10.96 -5.66
C SER A 43 2.73 10.75 -7.08
N PRO A 44 2.87 11.73 -7.98
CA PRO A 44 2.53 11.59 -9.39
C PRO A 44 3.64 10.95 -10.23
N VAL A 45 4.75 10.54 -9.62
CA VAL A 45 5.91 9.95 -10.29
C VAL A 45 6.38 8.69 -9.60
N SER A 46 6.97 7.77 -10.37
CA SER A 46 7.45 6.49 -9.84
C SER A 46 8.80 6.60 -9.11
N LYS A 47 9.59 7.64 -9.37
CA LYS A 47 10.85 7.88 -8.68
C LYS A 47 11.26 9.35 -8.78
N GLY A 48 11.69 9.92 -7.66
CA GLY A 48 12.13 11.31 -7.65
C GLY A 48 12.57 11.79 -6.29
N ILE A 49 12.95 13.06 -6.24
CA ILE A 49 13.26 13.79 -5.02
C ILE A 49 12.29 14.97 -4.92
N ILE A 50 11.58 15.08 -3.82
CA ILE A 50 10.75 16.24 -3.51
C ILE A 50 11.70 17.38 -3.11
N GLU A 51 11.72 18.44 -3.91
CA GLU A 51 12.55 19.64 -3.66
C GLU A 51 11.76 20.69 -2.86
N ARG A 52 10.46 20.80 -3.14
CA ARG A 52 9.59 21.78 -2.47
C ARG A 52 8.14 21.29 -2.45
N MET A 53 7.48 21.55 -1.34
CA MET A 53 6.02 21.46 -1.16
C MET A 53 5.51 22.85 -0.73
N ASP A 54 4.49 23.35 -1.43
CA ASP A 54 3.89 24.63 -1.12
C ASP A 54 2.38 24.45 -0.91
N PHE A 55 1.93 24.70 0.30
CA PHE A 55 0.55 24.54 0.75
C PHE A 55 -0.20 25.87 0.91
N SER A 56 0.39 26.99 0.49
CA SER A 56 -0.19 28.33 0.70
C SER A 56 -1.61 28.45 0.17
N GLU A 57 -1.88 27.94 -1.04
CA GLU A 57 -3.22 27.96 -1.63
C GLU A 57 -4.18 26.96 -0.98
N VAL A 58 -3.64 25.89 -0.36
CA VAL A 58 -4.45 24.92 0.39
C VAL A 58 -4.98 25.56 1.67
N PHE A 59 -4.14 26.19 2.47
CA PHE A 59 -4.55 26.87 3.71
C PHE A 59 -5.53 28.02 3.46
N ASN A 60 -5.50 28.63 2.27
CA ASN A 60 -6.45 29.67 1.86
C ASN A 60 -7.76 29.10 1.27
N SER A 61 -7.96 27.79 1.30
CA SER A 61 -9.16 27.15 0.74
C SER A 61 -10.24 26.97 1.80
N ASP A 62 -11.49 27.13 1.37
CA ASP A 62 -12.65 27.02 2.26
C ASP A 62 -12.70 25.65 2.95
N GLY A 63 -12.95 25.68 4.27
CA GLY A 63 -13.17 24.49 5.09
C GLY A 63 -11.93 23.65 5.34
N VAL A 64 -10.74 24.08 4.90
CA VAL A 64 -9.47 23.44 5.27
C VAL A 64 -9.14 23.78 6.71
N ILE A 65 -8.78 22.76 7.47
CA ILE A 65 -8.41 22.88 8.88
C ILE A 65 -6.90 22.79 9.03
N ASP A 66 -6.25 21.80 8.34
CA ASP A 66 -4.81 21.59 8.45
C ASP A 66 -4.25 20.77 7.28
N VAL A 67 -2.93 20.67 7.22
CA VAL A 67 -2.19 19.78 6.32
C VAL A 67 -1.20 18.97 7.15
N ILE A 68 -1.37 17.66 7.15
CA ILE A 68 -0.51 16.73 7.89
C ILE A 68 0.59 16.22 6.97
N THR A 69 1.82 16.23 7.45
CA THR A 69 3.04 15.78 6.76
C THR A 69 3.84 14.81 7.62
N GLU A 70 4.99 14.33 7.14
CA GLU A 70 5.92 13.51 7.93
C GLU A 70 6.30 14.16 9.29
N LYS A 71 6.31 15.50 9.36
CA LYS A 71 6.72 16.24 10.58
C LYS A 71 5.68 16.19 11.70
N ASP A 72 4.43 15.89 11.34
CA ASP A 72 3.31 15.90 12.27
C ASP A 72 3.04 14.51 12.86
N ILE A 73 3.86 13.51 12.49
CA ILE A 73 3.77 12.15 13.02
C ILE A 73 4.53 12.09 14.35
N GLU A 74 3.78 11.94 15.46
CA GLU A 74 4.35 11.89 16.81
C GLU A 74 5.21 10.65 17.09
N GLY A 75 5.05 9.58 16.32
CA GLY A 75 5.78 8.33 16.49
C GLY A 75 6.85 8.09 15.44
N GLN A 76 7.08 6.83 15.12
CA GLN A 76 7.92 6.46 14.00
C GLN A 76 7.12 6.59 12.69
N ASN A 77 7.63 7.33 11.72
CA ASN A 77 7.09 7.40 10.36
C ASN A 77 7.40 6.11 9.57
N ASP A 78 6.94 4.99 10.08
CA ASP A 78 7.20 3.66 9.51
C ASP A 78 6.17 2.64 10.03
N VAL A 79 5.37 2.09 9.15
CA VAL A 79 4.34 1.10 9.44
C VAL A 79 4.74 -0.33 9.06
N GLY A 80 5.97 -0.54 8.63
CA GLY A 80 6.48 -1.85 8.24
C GLY A 80 6.43 -2.86 9.41
N PRO A 81 5.58 -3.89 9.35
CA PRO A 81 5.37 -4.81 10.46
C PRO A 81 6.52 -5.80 10.65
N ILE A 82 7.23 -6.14 9.59
CA ILE A 82 8.33 -7.12 9.60
C ILE A 82 9.64 -6.45 9.19
N PHE A 83 9.62 -5.69 8.11
CA PHE A 83 10.77 -4.94 7.61
C PHE A 83 10.48 -3.45 7.72
N LYS A 84 11.47 -2.69 8.17
CA LYS A 84 11.37 -1.24 8.23
C LYS A 84 11.58 -0.63 6.83
N GLY A 85 10.90 0.50 6.58
CA GLY A 85 11.01 1.25 5.33
C GLY A 85 9.67 1.67 4.72
N ASP A 86 8.54 1.22 5.25
CA ASP A 86 7.20 1.59 4.79
C ASP A 86 6.74 2.88 5.49
N LYS A 87 7.11 4.00 4.92
CA LYS A 87 6.79 5.32 5.48
C LYS A 87 5.29 5.64 5.37
N ILE A 88 4.72 6.22 6.43
CA ILE A 88 3.37 6.79 6.41
C ILE A 88 3.32 7.94 5.39
N PHE A 89 4.23 8.92 5.54
CA PHE A 89 4.43 9.97 4.55
C PHE A 89 5.91 10.08 4.17
N THR A 90 6.19 10.31 2.89
CA THR A 90 7.55 10.64 2.45
C THR A 90 7.71 12.14 2.24
N SER A 91 8.79 12.72 2.78
CA SER A 91 9.08 14.16 2.65
C SER A 91 10.17 14.46 1.64
N LYS A 92 10.94 13.47 1.24
CA LYS A 92 12.13 13.70 0.40
C LYS A 92 12.23 12.74 -0.79
N LYS A 93 12.21 11.44 -0.55
CA LYS A 93 12.49 10.43 -1.59
C LYS A 93 11.23 9.73 -2.01
N ILE A 94 10.88 9.83 -3.29
CA ILE A 94 9.80 9.07 -3.91
C ILE A 94 10.37 7.78 -4.48
N GLU A 95 9.78 6.65 -4.09
CA GLU A 95 10.22 5.31 -4.46
C GLU A 95 9.23 4.58 -5.37
N TYR A 96 7.95 5.00 -5.38
CA TYR A 96 6.92 4.45 -6.26
C TYR A 96 5.83 5.48 -6.57
N HIS A 97 5.10 5.27 -7.68
CA HIS A 97 3.93 6.07 -8.02
C HIS A 97 2.80 5.79 -7.02
N GLY A 98 2.13 6.84 -6.56
CA GLY A 98 1.09 6.70 -5.56
C GLY A 98 1.62 6.64 -4.11
N GLN A 99 2.91 6.91 -3.86
CA GLN A 99 3.44 6.99 -2.50
C GLN A 99 2.82 8.18 -1.76
N PRO A 100 2.30 7.99 -0.52
CA PRO A 100 1.75 9.09 0.28
C PRO A 100 2.81 10.13 0.64
N ILE A 101 2.46 11.40 0.52
CA ILE A 101 3.36 12.53 0.81
C ILE A 101 2.82 13.40 1.96
N PHE A 102 1.51 13.67 1.97
CA PHE A 102 0.82 14.51 2.95
C PHE A 102 -0.67 14.17 2.96
N ALA A 103 -1.42 14.73 3.91
CA ALA A 103 -2.88 14.69 3.92
C ALA A 103 -3.45 16.09 4.15
N VAL A 104 -4.48 16.46 3.41
CA VAL A 104 -5.26 17.69 3.63
C VAL A 104 -6.46 17.35 4.48
N ILE A 105 -6.63 18.06 5.58
CA ILE A 105 -7.73 17.91 6.53
C ILE A 105 -8.74 19.04 6.33
N ALA A 106 -10.01 18.67 6.12
CA ALA A 106 -11.07 19.65 5.91
C ALA A 106 -12.40 19.22 6.55
N SER A 107 -13.37 20.13 6.57
CA SER A 107 -14.71 19.91 7.13
C SER A 107 -15.60 19.00 6.27
N SER A 108 -15.17 18.60 5.09
CA SER A 108 -15.82 17.58 4.26
C SER A 108 -14.85 16.96 3.28
N THR A 109 -15.13 15.71 2.84
CA THR A 109 -14.36 14.98 1.81
C THR A 109 -14.23 15.79 0.52
N LYS A 110 -15.31 16.47 0.10
CA LYS A 110 -15.29 17.32 -1.10
C LYS A 110 -14.29 18.46 -0.99
N LEU A 111 -14.31 19.20 0.12
CA LEU A 111 -13.40 20.32 0.34
C LEU A 111 -11.94 19.85 0.46
N ALA A 112 -11.69 18.75 1.17
CA ALA A 112 -10.36 18.17 1.27
C ALA A 112 -9.79 17.82 -0.11
N ARG A 113 -10.58 17.15 -0.97
CA ARG A 113 -10.18 16.79 -2.35
C ARG A 113 -9.98 18.00 -3.25
N GLN A 114 -10.81 19.02 -3.14
CA GLN A 114 -10.66 20.27 -3.93
C GLN A 114 -9.39 21.01 -3.53
N ALA A 115 -9.13 21.13 -2.24
CA ALA A 115 -7.94 21.80 -1.72
C ALA A 115 -6.66 21.06 -2.08
N LEU A 116 -6.68 19.72 -2.06
CA LEU A 116 -5.56 18.87 -2.45
C LEU A 116 -5.04 19.20 -3.86
N LEU A 117 -5.92 19.55 -4.79
CA LEU A 117 -5.53 19.91 -6.16
C LEU A 117 -4.75 21.24 -6.26
N LYS A 118 -4.74 22.05 -5.21
CA LYS A 118 -4.03 23.34 -5.16
C LYS A 118 -2.61 23.23 -4.64
N VAL A 119 -2.18 22.04 -4.19
CA VAL A 119 -0.81 21.80 -3.73
C VAL A 119 0.16 21.96 -4.87
N LYS A 120 1.25 22.69 -4.64
CA LYS A 120 2.35 22.81 -5.60
C LYS A 120 3.53 21.96 -5.15
N LEU A 121 3.79 20.89 -5.90
CA LEU A 121 4.92 19.99 -5.69
C LEU A 121 5.98 20.23 -6.74
N THR A 122 7.22 20.52 -6.29
CA THR A 122 8.40 20.54 -7.16
C THR A 122 9.16 19.24 -6.93
N ILE A 123 9.24 18.41 -7.99
CA ILE A 123 9.86 17.09 -7.92
C ILE A 123 10.93 16.97 -8.99
N LYS A 124 12.16 16.68 -8.57
CA LYS A 124 13.23 16.27 -9.46
C LYS A 124 13.05 14.80 -9.81
N LYS A 125 12.48 14.55 -10.99
CA LYS A 125 12.23 13.20 -11.50
C LYS A 125 13.53 12.43 -11.69
N GLN A 126 13.51 11.13 -11.39
CA GLN A 126 14.60 10.19 -11.60
C GLN A 126 14.13 9.01 -12.46
N LYS A 127 15.06 8.33 -13.13
CA LYS A 127 14.74 7.15 -13.93
C LYS A 127 14.33 6.00 -13.01
N PRO A 128 13.09 5.49 -13.10
CA PRO A 128 12.65 4.35 -12.29
C PRO A 128 13.18 3.03 -12.87
N ILE A 129 13.04 1.96 -12.09
CA ILE A 129 13.21 0.58 -12.52
C ILE A 129 11.82 -0.04 -12.46
N LEU A 130 11.26 -0.43 -13.60
CA LEU A 130 9.86 -0.84 -13.70
C LEU A 130 9.68 -2.28 -14.16
N THR A 131 10.76 -2.95 -14.61
CA THR A 131 10.70 -4.33 -15.06
C THR A 131 11.60 -5.23 -14.23
N ILE A 132 11.28 -6.52 -14.19
CA ILE A 132 12.06 -7.55 -13.48
C ILE A 132 13.46 -7.65 -14.10
N GLU A 133 13.56 -7.62 -15.44
CA GLU A 133 14.82 -7.72 -16.19
C GLU A 133 15.75 -6.55 -15.84
N ASP A 134 15.21 -5.33 -15.79
CA ASP A 134 15.98 -4.14 -15.40
C ASP A 134 16.42 -4.22 -13.93
N ALA A 135 15.57 -4.75 -13.04
CA ALA A 135 15.91 -4.93 -11.64
C ALA A 135 17.04 -5.94 -11.44
N ILE A 136 16.99 -7.06 -12.15
CA ILE A 136 18.04 -8.10 -12.14
C ILE A 136 19.34 -7.53 -12.69
N LYS A 137 19.28 -6.88 -13.87
CA LYS A 137 20.44 -6.26 -14.54
C LYS A 137 21.14 -5.22 -13.66
N LYS A 138 20.37 -4.43 -12.92
CA LYS A 138 20.88 -3.41 -12.00
C LYS A 138 21.14 -3.88 -10.59
N LYS A 139 20.90 -5.19 -10.32
CA LYS A 139 21.00 -5.79 -8.97
C LYS A 139 20.18 -5.02 -7.92
N SER A 140 19.01 -4.52 -8.32
CA SER A 140 18.09 -3.75 -7.47
C SER A 140 17.02 -4.68 -6.93
N PHE A 141 17.27 -5.21 -5.74
CA PHE A 141 16.38 -6.16 -5.07
C PHE A 141 15.77 -5.54 -3.82
N VAL A 142 14.51 -5.85 -3.53
CA VAL A 142 13.82 -5.41 -2.30
C VAL A 142 14.41 -6.10 -1.08
N LEU A 143 14.67 -7.42 -1.20
CA LEU A 143 15.24 -8.24 -0.13
C LEU A 143 16.47 -8.99 -0.64
N LYS A 144 17.35 -9.37 0.27
CA LYS A 144 18.46 -10.28 -0.04
C LYS A 144 17.92 -11.63 -0.48
N SER A 145 18.49 -12.19 -1.55
CA SER A 145 18.15 -13.52 -2.01
C SER A 145 18.40 -14.57 -0.92
N LYS A 146 17.42 -15.45 -0.71
CA LYS A 146 17.54 -16.60 0.20
C LYS A 146 17.50 -17.86 -0.62
N THR A 147 18.44 -18.78 -0.37
CA THR A 147 18.47 -20.07 -1.05
C THR A 147 18.10 -21.17 -0.07
N ILE A 148 17.06 -21.94 -0.42
CA ILE A 148 16.72 -23.19 0.27
C ILE A 148 17.25 -24.33 -0.60
N LYS A 149 18.12 -25.19 -0.05
CA LYS A 149 18.78 -26.26 -0.79
C LYS A 149 18.74 -27.56 0.00
N LYS A 150 18.36 -28.65 -0.68
CA LYS A 150 18.47 -30.00 -0.18
C LYS A 150 19.16 -30.89 -1.24
N GLY A 151 20.27 -31.57 -0.88
CA GLY A 151 21.04 -32.39 -1.76
C GLY A 151 21.80 -31.63 -2.86
N LYS A 152 22.09 -32.32 -3.99
CA LYS A 152 22.83 -31.80 -5.14
C LYS A 152 21.91 -31.71 -6.36
N SER A 153 20.90 -30.81 -6.29
CA SER A 153 19.85 -30.71 -7.33
C SER A 153 20.39 -30.48 -8.74
N SER A 154 21.37 -29.59 -8.91
CA SER A 154 21.97 -29.33 -10.23
C SER A 154 22.62 -30.55 -10.86
N ALA A 155 23.35 -31.36 -10.06
CA ALA A 155 23.95 -32.60 -10.53
C ALA A 155 22.89 -33.66 -10.85
N ALA A 156 21.83 -33.78 -10.04
CA ALA A 156 20.73 -34.68 -10.28
C ALA A 156 20.00 -34.36 -11.58
N ILE A 157 19.70 -33.07 -11.82
CA ILE A 157 19.09 -32.64 -13.09
C ILE A 157 20.01 -32.94 -14.29
N ALA A 158 21.32 -32.63 -14.19
CA ALA A 158 22.27 -32.84 -15.25
C ALA A 158 22.40 -34.35 -15.64
N ASN A 159 22.26 -35.24 -14.65
CA ASN A 159 22.35 -36.70 -14.86
C ASN A 159 20.99 -37.36 -15.17
N SER A 160 19.90 -36.62 -15.18
CA SER A 160 18.57 -37.16 -15.49
C SER A 160 18.45 -37.48 -16.95
N LYS A 161 17.87 -38.66 -17.26
CA LYS A 161 17.62 -39.15 -18.63
C LYS A 161 16.64 -38.25 -19.39
N HIS A 162 15.61 -37.74 -18.69
CA HIS A 162 14.58 -36.86 -19.25
C HIS A 162 14.62 -35.53 -18.54
N ARG A 163 14.65 -34.44 -19.30
CA ARG A 163 14.70 -33.08 -18.79
C ARG A 163 13.73 -32.22 -19.57
N LEU A 164 13.05 -31.34 -18.84
CA LEU A 164 12.23 -30.26 -19.39
C LEU A 164 12.72 -28.93 -18.82
N SER A 165 12.69 -27.91 -19.63
CA SER A 165 12.99 -26.51 -19.24
C SER A 165 11.94 -25.60 -19.85
N GLY A 166 11.54 -24.58 -19.14
CA GLY A 166 10.57 -23.60 -19.61
C GLY A 166 10.49 -22.43 -18.66
N ASP A 167 9.87 -21.38 -19.14
CA ASP A 167 9.60 -20.16 -18.40
C ASP A 167 8.11 -20.06 -18.07
N LEU A 168 7.80 -19.58 -16.87
CA LEU A 168 6.46 -19.33 -16.41
C LEU A 168 6.35 -17.89 -15.94
N GLU A 169 5.41 -17.16 -16.50
CA GLU A 169 5.08 -15.79 -16.09
C GLU A 169 3.73 -15.79 -15.35
N CYS A 170 3.71 -15.22 -14.14
CA CYS A 170 2.51 -15.01 -13.33
C CYS A 170 2.39 -13.55 -12.97
N GLY A 171 1.23 -12.97 -13.24
CA GLY A 171 0.89 -11.62 -12.78
C GLY A 171 0.71 -11.57 -11.25
N GLY A 172 0.79 -10.37 -10.70
CA GLY A 172 0.47 -10.13 -9.28
C GLY A 172 -0.99 -10.48 -8.97
N GLN A 173 -1.22 -11.05 -7.80
CA GLN A 173 -2.56 -11.37 -7.30
C GLN A 173 -2.74 -10.70 -5.96
N ASP A 174 -3.90 -10.05 -5.78
CA ASP A 174 -4.29 -9.44 -4.51
C ASP A 174 -5.78 -9.64 -4.27
N HIS A 175 -6.19 -9.64 -3.00
CA HIS A 175 -7.59 -9.72 -2.64
C HIS A 175 -8.28 -8.37 -2.86
N PHE A 176 -9.43 -8.39 -3.53
CA PHE A 176 -10.29 -7.24 -3.65
C PHE A 176 -11.22 -7.22 -2.44
N TYR A 177 -11.04 -6.26 -1.55
CA TYR A 177 -11.85 -6.12 -0.34
C TYR A 177 -13.24 -5.58 -0.65
N LEU A 178 -14.25 -6.09 0.06
CA LEU A 178 -15.61 -5.55 0.01
C LEU A 178 -15.72 -4.29 0.87
N GLU A 179 -15.05 -4.28 2.02
CA GLU A 179 -15.10 -3.20 3.01
C GLU A 179 -13.87 -2.29 2.89
N GLY A 180 -14.09 -0.98 2.97
CA GLY A 180 -13.01 -0.01 3.09
C GLY A 180 -12.26 -0.18 4.41
N GLN A 181 -10.96 0.12 4.41
CA GLN A 181 -10.13 0.13 5.61
C GLN A 181 -9.85 1.59 6.00
N ILE A 182 -10.01 1.86 7.28
CA ILE A 182 -9.78 3.17 7.88
C ILE A 182 -8.74 3.04 8.98
#